data_c654f93d99a5d5ce1d43109004432cff
#
_entry.id   c654f93d99a5d5ce1d43109004432cff
#
_cell.length_a   1.000
_cell.length_b   1.000
_cell.length_c   1.000
_cell.angle_alpha   90.00
_cell.angle_beta   90.00
_cell.angle_gamma   90.00
#
_symmetry.space_group_name_H-M   'P 1'
#
loop_
_entity.id
_entity.type
_entity.pdbx_description
1 polymer ?
#
loop_
_entity_poly.entity_id
_entity_poly.type
_entity_poly.pdbx_seq_one_letter_code
_entity_poly.pdbx_strand_id
1 'polypeptide(L)'
;MCIRDIPNTIAYTATKHAITGITKTIALDGRAYSIACSQLDIGNADTAIGNRFTKGVPQANGEIMVEPVIESDECGRAVAYMASLPLDTNVLNMTIMATNMPFVGRG
;
A
#
# COMPACT_ATOMS: atom_id res chain seq x y z
N MET A 1 1.77 1.17 -1.37
CA MET A 1 2.77 2.14 -0.89
C MET A 1 2.05 3.23 -0.15
N CYS A 2 2.40 3.44 1.08
CA CYS A 2 1.92 4.64 1.74
C CYS A 2 2.63 5.82 1.08
N ILE A 3 1.93 6.59 0.27
CA ILE A 3 2.49 7.73 -0.50
C ILE A 3 2.80 8.91 0.42
N ARG A 4 2.60 8.75 1.72
CA ARG A 4 2.84 9.80 2.69
C ARG A 4 4.28 9.76 3.15
N ASP A 5 5.01 10.78 2.77
CA ASP A 5 6.27 11.07 3.39
C ASP A 5 6.00 11.51 4.83
N ILE A 6 6.34 10.66 5.78
CA ILE A 6 6.14 10.92 7.19
C ILE A 6 7.43 11.51 7.73
N PRO A 7 7.39 12.65 8.44
CA PRO A 7 8.58 13.19 9.07
C PRO A 7 9.32 12.16 9.93
N ASN A 8 10.66 12.18 9.90
CA ASN A 8 11.52 11.29 10.67
C ASN A 8 11.46 9.79 10.29
N THR A 9 11.05 9.46 9.07
CA THR A 9 10.94 8.07 8.59
C THR A 9 11.72 7.84 7.29
N ILE A 10 12.87 8.49 7.11
CA ILE A 10 13.61 8.45 5.84
C ILE A 10 13.94 7.03 5.38
N ALA A 11 14.37 6.15 6.28
CA ALA A 11 14.71 4.77 5.95
C ALA A 11 13.46 4.00 5.49
N TYR A 12 12.35 4.16 6.18
CA TYR A 12 11.08 3.55 5.81
C TYR A 12 10.59 4.08 4.45
N THR A 13 10.59 5.39 4.26
CA THR A 13 10.16 6.04 3.02
C THR A 13 11.01 5.56 1.84
N ALA A 14 12.35 5.56 1.97
CA ALA A 14 13.25 5.08 0.94
C ALA A 14 13.00 3.61 0.57
N THR A 15 12.84 2.74 1.57
CA THR A 15 12.55 1.31 1.35
C THR A 15 11.23 1.11 0.62
N LYS A 16 10.19 1.82 1.02
CA LYS A 16 8.86 1.71 0.38
C LYS A 16 8.86 2.23 -1.06
N HIS A 17 9.60 3.29 -1.36
CA HIS A 17 9.74 3.78 -2.73
C HIS A 17 10.55 2.81 -3.60
N ALA A 18 11.56 2.15 -3.04
CA ALA A 18 12.35 1.15 -3.76
C ALA A 18 11.49 -0.02 -4.27
N ILE A 19 10.44 -0.41 -3.54
CA ILE A 19 9.50 -1.46 -3.96
C ILE A 19 8.88 -1.15 -5.33
N THR A 20 8.51 0.10 -5.60
CA THR A 20 7.95 0.48 -6.89
C THR A 20 8.95 0.24 -8.04
N GLY A 21 10.21 0.60 -7.85
CA GLY A 21 11.27 0.33 -8.83
C GLY A 21 11.49 -1.16 -9.06
N ILE A 22 11.57 -1.93 -7.98
CA ILE A 22 11.73 -3.39 -8.03
C ILE A 22 10.56 -4.05 -8.77
N THR A 23 9.32 -3.68 -8.45
CA THR A 23 8.12 -4.20 -9.12
C THR A 23 8.16 -3.96 -10.62
N LYS A 24 8.49 -2.75 -11.04
CA LYS A 24 8.58 -2.40 -12.46
C LYS A 24 9.67 -3.18 -13.18
N THR A 25 10.82 -3.36 -12.56
CA THR A 25 11.94 -4.12 -13.14
C THR A 25 11.56 -5.59 -13.29
N ILE A 26 11.00 -6.20 -12.25
CA ILE A 26 10.54 -7.60 -12.32
C ILE A 26 9.46 -7.78 -13.39
N ALA A 27 8.51 -6.83 -13.50
CA ALA A 27 7.48 -6.88 -14.53
C ALA A 27 8.08 -6.80 -15.95
N LEU A 28 9.13 -6.02 -16.15
CA LEU A 28 9.83 -5.95 -17.42
C LEU A 28 10.60 -7.22 -17.75
N ASP A 29 11.43 -7.68 -16.83
CA ASP A 29 12.31 -8.85 -17.03
C ASP A 29 11.51 -10.14 -17.10
N GLY A 30 10.38 -10.21 -16.39
CA GLY A 30 9.51 -11.37 -16.35
C GLY A 30 8.69 -11.62 -17.61
N ARG A 31 8.58 -10.65 -18.52
CA ARG A 31 7.77 -10.77 -19.75
C ARG A 31 8.13 -11.97 -20.58
N ALA A 32 9.42 -12.22 -20.76
CA ALA A 32 9.91 -13.34 -21.55
C ALA A 32 9.55 -14.72 -20.97
N TYR A 33 9.15 -14.75 -19.70
CA TYR A 33 8.83 -15.98 -18.96
C TYR A 33 7.36 -16.04 -18.55
N SER A 34 6.52 -15.14 -19.05
CA SER A 34 5.12 -15.01 -18.64
C SER A 34 4.95 -14.83 -17.12
N ILE A 35 5.86 -14.10 -16.50
CA ILE A 35 5.80 -13.78 -15.08
C ILE A 35 5.09 -12.43 -14.91
N ALA A 36 3.96 -12.46 -14.22
CA ALA A 36 3.27 -11.26 -13.78
C ALA A 36 3.87 -10.80 -12.44
N CYS A 37 4.10 -9.50 -12.31
CA CYS A 37 4.52 -8.91 -11.05
C CYS A 37 3.59 -7.76 -10.71
N SER A 38 3.07 -7.77 -9.49
CA SER A 38 2.08 -6.82 -9.02
C SER A 38 2.55 -6.15 -7.72
N GLN A 39 2.19 -4.90 -7.55
CA GLN A 39 2.36 -4.17 -6.30
C GLN A 39 1.00 -3.87 -5.70
N LEU A 40 0.79 -4.27 -4.45
CA LEU A 40 -0.37 -3.89 -3.66
C LEU A 40 0.05 -2.85 -2.63
N ASP A 41 -0.47 -1.64 -2.79
CA ASP A 41 -0.29 -0.56 -1.84
C ASP A 41 -1.46 -0.57 -0.85
N ILE A 42 -1.14 -0.76 0.42
CA ILE A 42 -2.14 -0.87 1.49
C ILE A 42 -2.10 0.39 2.33
N GLY A 43 -3.26 1.00 2.52
CA GLY A 43 -3.44 2.09 3.46
C GLY A 43 -3.43 1.59 4.91
N ASN A 44 -4.28 2.16 5.77
CA ASN A 44 -4.37 1.76 7.17
C ASN A 44 -5.16 0.45 7.28
N ALA A 45 -4.51 -0.65 7.59
CA ALA A 45 -5.16 -1.95 7.82
C ALA A 45 -5.21 -2.26 9.32
N ASP A 46 -6.28 -2.95 9.75
CA ASP A 46 -6.43 -3.44 11.12
C ASP A 46 -5.51 -4.64 11.33
N THR A 47 -4.37 -4.36 11.93
CA THR A 47 -3.34 -5.33 12.28
C THR A 47 -2.75 -4.95 13.64
N ALA A 48 -1.99 -5.85 14.26
CA ALA A 48 -1.31 -5.55 15.52
C ALA A 48 -0.41 -4.30 15.43
N ILE A 49 0.19 -4.04 14.27
CA ILE A 49 0.97 -2.82 13.99
C ILE A 49 0.03 -1.64 13.71
N GLY A 50 -1.09 -1.89 13.03
CA GLY A 50 -2.07 -0.88 12.65
C GLY A 50 -2.91 -0.34 13.81
N ASN A 51 -2.96 -1.02 14.95
CA ASN A 51 -3.73 -0.59 16.12
C ASN A 51 -3.39 0.82 16.62
N ARG A 52 -2.21 1.34 16.32
CA ARG A 52 -1.85 2.73 16.62
C ARG A 52 -2.71 3.75 15.86
N PHE A 53 -3.23 3.40 14.67
CA PHE A 53 -4.09 4.31 13.90
C PHE A 53 -5.42 4.57 14.60
N THR A 54 -5.92 3.58 15.33
CA THR A 54 -7.16 3.71 16.11
C THR A 54 -6.96 4.47 17.41
N LYS A 55 -5.71 4.62 17.89
CA LYS A 55 -5.35 5.39 19.09
C LYS A 55 -4.96 6.82 18.77
N GLY A 56 -4.80 7.15 17.52
CA GLY A 56 -4.37 8.45 17.03
C GLY A 56 -2.90 8.48 16.61
N VAL A 57 -2.65 9.12 15.49
CA VAL A 57 -1.32 9.27 14.91
C VAL A 57 -1.03 10.72 14.60
N PRO A 58 0.26 11.15 14.68
CA PRO A 58 0.65 12.50 14.33
C PRO A 58 0.34 12.81 12.86
N GLN A 59 -0.18 13.99 12.65
CA GLN A 59 -0.52 14.53 11.34
C GLN A 59 0.53 15.53 10.87
N ALA A 60 0.52 15.85 9.59
CA ALA A 60 1.43 16.83 9.01
C ALA A 60 1.32 18.23 9.65
N ASN A 61 0.14 18.58 10.18
CA ASN A 61 -0.11 19.83 10.89
C ASN A 61 0.23 19.78 12.39
N GLY A 62 0.78 18.66 12.88
CA GLY A 62 1.15 18.45 14.27
C GLY A 62 0.03 17.94 15.19
N GLU A 63 -1.20 17.84 14.71
CA GLU A 63 -2.30 17.26 15.48
C GLU A 63 -2.21 15.73 15.56
N ILE A 64 -2.82 15.16 16.60
CA ILE A 64 -2.99 13.71 16.74
C ILE A 64 -4.43 13.38 16.41
N MET A 65 -4.63 12.53 15.40
CA MET A 65 -5.98 12.14 14.97
C MET A 65 -6.08 10.63 14.81
N VAL A 66 -7.25 10.09 15.14
CA VAL A 66 -7.63 8.73 14.80
C VAL A 66 -7.85 8.64 13.29
N GLU A 67 -7.29 7.62 12.67
CA GLU A 67 -7.49 7.36 11.24
C GLU A 67 -8.30 6.08 11.03
N PRO A 68 -9.25 6.07 10.09
CA PRO A 68 -9.96 4.87 9.70
C PRO A 68 -9.01 3.77 9.21
N VAL A 69 -9.39 2.52 9.48
CA VAL A 69 -8.67 1.32 9.03
C VAL A 69 -9.60 0.43 8.21
N ILE A 70 -9.03 -0.43 7.38
CA ILE A 70 -9.75 -1.51 6.70
C ILE A 70 -9.47 -2.84 7.38
N GLU A 71 -10.39 -3.77 7.24
CA GLU A 71 -10.19 -5.16 7.66
C GLU A 71 -9.04 -5.79 6.85
N SER A 72 -8.15 -6.51 7.52
CA SER A 72 -7.00 -7.15 6.87
C SER A 72 -7.41 -8.17 5.81
N ASP A 73 -8.58 -8.81 5.97
CA ASP A 73 -9.12 -9.76 4.99
C ASP A 73 -9.41 -9.11 3.63
N GLU A 74 -9.69 -7.81 3.58
CA GLU A 74 -9.87 -7.10 2.31
C GLU A 74 -8.55 -7.06 1.51
N CYS A 75 -7.43 -6.93 2.19
CA CYS A 75 -6.11 -7.02 1.56
C CYS A 75 -5.88 -8.43 0.98
N GLY A 76 -6.28 -9.46 1.73
CA GLY A 76 -6.22 -10.85 1.26
C GLY A 76 -7.07 -11.08 0.01
N ARG A 77 -8.28 -10.52 -0.04
CA ARG A 77 -9.15 -10.60 -1.22
C ARG A 77 -8.56 -9.89 -2.44
N ALA A 78 -7.91 -8.75 -2.23
CA ALA A 78 -7.21 -8.04 -3.30
C ALA A 78 -6.07 -8.88 -3.89
N VAL A 79 -5.26 -9.51 -3.05
CA VAL A 79 -4.18 -10.43 -3.49
C VAL A 79 -4.76 -11.62 -4.24
N ALA A 80 -5.82 -12.24 -3.74
CA ALA A 80 -6.48 -13.36 -4.39
C ALA A 80 -7.03 -12.98 -5.78
N TYR A 81 -7.62 -11.80 -5.91
CA TYR A 81 -8.06 -11.28 -7.21
C TYR A 81 -6.89 -11.14 -8.18
N MET A 82 -5.80 -10.48 -7.78
CA MET A 82 -4.63 -10.28 -8.63
C MET A 82 -4.00 -11.61 -9.06
N ALA A 83 -3.93 -12.58 -8.15
CA ALA A 83 -3.40 -13.91 -8.42
C ALA A 83 -4.32 -14.79 -9.29
N SER A 84 -5.62 -14.50 -9.36
CA SER A 84 -6.60 -15.26 -10.14
C SER A 84 -6.62 -14.90 -11.62
N LEU A 85 -5.94 -13.84 -12.03
CA LEU A 85 -5.92 -13.38 -13.41
C LEU A 85 -5.18 -14.37 -14.32
N PRO A 86 -5.58 -14.46 -15.61
CA PRO A 86 -4.84 -15.26 -16.58
C PRO A 86 -3.44 -14.70 -16.81
N LEU A 87 -2.51 -15.54 -17.29
CA LEU A 87 -1.10 -15.19 -17.46
C LEU A 87 -0.82 -14.03 -18.42
N ASP A 88 -1.77 -13.71 -19.28
CA ASP A 88 -1.66 -12.58 -20.22
C ASP A 88 -2.15 -11.25 -19.62
N THR A 89 -2.64 -11.27 -18.39
CA THR A 89 -3.25 -10.11 -17.75
C THR A 89 -2.59 -9.87 -16.40
N ASN A 90 -2.19 -8.64 -16.15
CA ASN A 90 -1.55 -8.25 -14.90
C ASN A 90 -2.15 -6.94 -14.36
N VAL A 91 -2.45 -6.91 -13.08
CA VAL A 91 -2.66 -5.67 -12.34
C VAL A 91 -1.30 -5.22 -11.81
N LEU A 92 -0.66 -4.31 -12.49
CA LEU A 92 0.68 -3.86 -12.12
C LEU A 92 0.71 -3.16 -10.76
N ASN A 93 -0.29 -2.36 -10.48
CA ASN A 93 -0.42 -1.65 -9.21
C ASN A 93 -1.89 -1.57 -8.79
N MET A 94 -2.14 -1.79 -7.51
CA MET A 94 -3.44 -1.61 -6.89
C MET A 94 -3.25 -0.92 -5.55
N THR A 95 -4.05 0.10 -5.27
CA THR A 95 -4.12 0.73 -3.95
C THR A 95 -5.43 0.39 -3.28
N ILE A 96 -5.38 -0.16 -2.06
CA ILE A 96 -6.54 -0.44 -1.22
C ILE A 96 -6.43 0.33 0.08
N MET A 97 -7.49 1.01 0.46
CA MET A 97 -7.45 1.91 1.61
C MET A 97 -8.83 2.11 2.22
N ALA A 98 -8.88 2.53 3.47
CA ALA A 98 -10.14 2.96 4.06
C ALA A 98 -10.66 4.20 3.32
N THR A 99 -11.94 4.20 2.98
CA THR A 99 -12.55 5.28 2.18
C THR A 99 -12.35 6.66 2.81
N ASN A 100 -12.45 6.74 4.11
CA ASN A 100 -12.39 8.01 4.85
C ASN A 100 -11.01 8.34 5.43
N MET A 101 -9.98 7.53 5.15
CA MET A 101 -8.64 7.87 5.61
C MET A 101 -8.05 9.02 4.77
N PRO A 102 -7.26 9.93 5.37
CA PRO A 102 -6.58 10.96 4.62
C PRO A 102 -5.45 10.35 3.79
N PHE A 103 -5.51 10.50 2.48
CA PHE A 103 -4.54 9.93 1.55
C PHE A 103 -4.03 10.95 0.53
N VAL A 104 -4.94 11.61 -0.18
CA VAL A 104 -4.63 12.62 -1.19
C VAL A 104 -4.89 14.00 -0.60
N GLY A 105 -4.10 14.36 0.40
CA GLY A 105 -4.29 15.61 1.13
C GLY A 105 -5.35 15.50 2.24
N ARG A 106 -5.41 16.54 3.02
CA ARG A 106 -6.45 16.73 4.04
C ARG A 106 -7.33 17.87 3.58
N GLY A 107 -8.49 17.48 3.21
CA GLY A 107 -9.53 18.47 2.96
C GLY A 107 -9.99 19.14 4.24
#